data_122df9a02c479655f34c50877a00dd21
#
_entry.id   122df9a02c479655f34c50877a00dd21
#
_cell.length_a   1.000
_cell.length_b   1.000
_cell.length_c   1.000
_cell.angle_alpha   90.00
_cell.angle_beta   90.00
_cell.angle_gamma   90.00
#
_symmetry.space_group_name_H-M   'P 1'
#
loop_
_entity.id
_entity.type
_entity.pdbx_description
1 polymer ?
#
loop_
_entity_poly.entity_id
_entity_poly.type
_entity_poly.pdbx_seq_one_letter_code
_entity_poly.pdbx_strand_id
1 'polypeptide(L)'
;MRISKKISRQTQFRIEQFIFKIIYYCCRVLPISTVLKFGPKLGNLAWRLQIQTSGSIRNVKLAFADRFSDEEVKKIAKESYQHFGTEIMRIFIMDRLAKLPIEDWIDTEGLDIVKNRGKAGGILVGGHFGCWEIACFLIPSLGEPATLFTGKHSNKVVGYWLDDIRRKVGMKTHSSADDRVELYNTVQNEIVAMLGDFRPAKAAIEVQFMGQKTETAQGPALLALLKDVDLIYFSCARVNDRIKVRFKKLEYEKTSSRKQNTILLTQAYYNELQADVEKYPGQYFWMHARWQGNPNVSYDDKQFLF
;
A
#
# COMPACT_ATOMS: atom_id res chain seq x y z
N MET A 1 -9.95 41.32 5.35
CA MET A 1 -10.06 40.56 6.64
C MET A 1 -10.62 39.16 6.28
N ARG A 2 -9.76 38.16 5.98
CA ARG A 2 -10.17 36.79 5.67
C ARG A 2 -10.20 36.01 6.97
N ILE A 3 -11.40 35.83 7.53
CA ILE A 3 -11.63 34.93 8.67
C ILE A 3 -11.63 33.49 8.10
N SER A 4 -10.46 32.88 8.02
CA SER A 4 -10.36 31.42 7.86
C SER A 4 -10.77 30.78 9.20
N LYS A 5 -12.04 30.49 9.39
CA LYS A 5 -12.50 29.65 10.50
C LYS A 5 -11.89 28.27 10.29
N LYS A 6 -10.80 27.95 11.00
CA LYS A 6 -10.28 26.58 11.08
C LYS A 6 -11.41 25.70 11.64
N ILE A 7 -11.95 24.81 10.82
CA ILE A 7 -12.92 23.80 11.23
C ILE A 7 -12.28 22.99 12.36
N SER A 8 -13.01 22.77 13.46
CA SER A 8 -12.49 21.96 14.56
C SER A 8 -12.18 20.54 14.08
N ARG A 9 -11.17 19.88 14.66
CA ARG A 9 -10.81 18.50 14.33
C ARG A 9 -12.00 17.53 14.49
N GLN A 10 -12.83 17.80 15.49
CA GLN A 10 -14.04 17.00 15.71
C GLN A 10 -15.09 17.19 14.59
N THR A 11 -15.27 18.43 14.13
CA THR A 11 -16.18 18.73 12.99
C THR A 11 -15.65 18.09 11.70
N GLN A 12 -14.33 18.17 11.46
CA GLN A 12 -13.69 17.51 10.33
C GLN A 12 -13.98 16.00 10.35
N PHE A 13 -13.77 15.32 11.47
CA PHE A 13 -14.02 13.90 11.62
C PHE A 13 -15.48 13.52 11.36
N ARG A 14 -16.45 14.35 11.80
CA ARG A 14 -17.87 14.13 11.51
C ARG A 14 -18.17 14.25 10.02
N ILE A 15 -17.59 15.22 9.34
CA ILE A 15 -17.73 15.40 7.89
C ILE A 15 -17.14 14.18 7.15
N GLU A 16 -15.93 13.76 7.51
CA GLU A 16 -15.27 12.57 6.94
C GLU A 16 -16.15 11.33 7.10
N GLN A 17 -16.70 11.08 8.29
CA GLN A 17 -17.60 9.97 8.56
C GLN A 17 -18.87 10.03 7.74
N PHE A 18 -19.45 11.20 7.59
CA PHE A 18 -20.67 11.39 6.81
C PHE A 18 -20.43 11.12 5.33
N ILE A 19 -19.36 11.68 4.78
CA ILE A 19 -18.94 11.43 3.39
C ILE A 19 -18.65 9.94 3.17
N PHE A 20 -17.90 9.32 4.09
CA PHE A 20 -17.59 7.89 4.02
C PHE A 20 -18.86 7.03 3.97
N LYS A 21 -19.83 7.31 4.85
CA LYS A 21 -21.13 6.60 4.86
C LYS A 21 -21.87 6.74 3.55
N ILE A 22 -21.97 7.97 3.02
CA ILE A 22 -22.66 8.20 1.72
C ILE A 22 -22.00 7.35 0.63
N ILE A 23 -20.67 7.44 0.48
CA ILE A 23 -19.92 6.68 -0.52
C ILE A 23 -20.15 5.18 -0.33
N TYR A 24 -20.04 4.69 0.91
CA TYR A 24 -20.24 3.28 1.22
C TYR A 24 -21.64 2.78 0.79
N TYR A 25 -22.71 3.48 1.16
CA TYR A 25 -24.05 3.07 0.78
C TYR A 25 -24.33 3.21 -0.73
N CYS A 26 -23.83 4.26 -1.38
CA CYS A 26 -23.90 4.38 -2.83
C CYS A 26 -23.20 3.20 -3.53
N CYS A 27 -22.01 2.80 -3.04
CA CYS A 27 -21.29 1.65 -3.57
C CYS A 27 -22.01 0.32 -3.36
N ARG A 28 -22.97 0.23 -2.44
CA ARG A 28 -23.79 -0.99 -2.23
C ARG A 28 -24.88 -1.19 -3.27
N VAL A 29 -25.46 -0.11 -3.77
CA VAL A 29 -26.61 -0.17 -4.68
C VAL A 29 -26.22 -0.06 -6.14
N LEU A 30 -25.09 0.57 -6.45
CA LEU A 30 -24.61 0.74 -7.82
C LEU A 30 -23.94 -0.53 -8.37
N PRO A 31 -24.02 -0.80 -9.70
CA PRO A 31 -23.24 -1.87 -10.33
C PRO A 31 -21.73 -1.69 -10.08
N ILE A 32 -21.00 -2.80 -9.91
CA ILE A 32 -19.54 -2.80 -9.66
C ILE A 32 -18.80 -1.98 -10.72
N SER A 33 -19.12 -2.20 -11.99
CA SER A 33 -18.50 -1.46 -13.11
C SER A 33 -18.72 0.05 -13.02
N THR A 34 -19.89 0.47 -12.57
CA THR A 34 -20.21 1.89 -12.36
C THR A 34 -19.38 2.47 -11.22
N VAL A 35 -19.29 1.76 -10.08
CA VAL A 35 -18.47 2.19 -8.93
C VAL A 35 -17.01 2.37 -9.35
N LEU A 36 -16.44 1.40 -10.05
CA LEU A 36 -15.05 1.48 -10.51
C LEU A 36 -14.81 2.62 -11.51
N LYS A 37 -15.77 2.96 -12.38
CA LYS A 37 -15.70 4.11 -13.30
C LYS A 37 -15.71 5.47 -12.58
N PHE A 38 -16.18 5.55 -11.34
CA PHE A 38 -16.07 6.77 -10.53
C PHE A 38 -14.67 7.01 -9.99
N GLY A 39 -13.87 5.98 -9.82
CA GLY A 39 -12.51 6.07 -9.27
C GLY A 39 -11.62 7.08 -10.00
N PRO A 40 -11.42 6.97 -11.34
CA PRO A 40 -10.62 7.94 -12.08
C PRO A 40 -11.18 9.38 -12.01
N LYS A 41 -12.51 9.54 -11.89
CA LYS A 41 -13.14 10.85 -11.69
C LYS A 41 -12.78 11.46 -10.34
N LEU A 42 -12.77 10.65 -9.29
CA LEU A 42 -12.32 11.06 -7.95
C LEU A 42 -10.84 11.48 -7.98
N GLY A 43 -9.97 10.69 -8.61
CA GLY A 43 -8.57 11.04 -8.80
C GLY A 43 -8.37 12.33 -9.60
N ASN A 44 -9.13 12.53 -10.69
CA ASN A 44 -9.11 13.77 -11.46
C ASN A 44 -9.56 14.98 -10.64
N LEU A 45 -10.55 14.81 -9.75
CA LEU A 45 -10.99 15.88 -8.85
C LEU A 45 -9.86 16.27 -7.88
N ALA A 46 -9.22 15.28 -7.24
CA ALA A 46 -8.08 15.52 -6.33
C ALA A 46 -6.93 16.24 -7.08
N TRP A 47 -6.64 15.83 -8.31
CA TRP A 47 -5.66 16.48 -9.18
C TRP A 47 -6.03 17.94 -9.48
N ARG A 48 -7.28 18.22 -9.86
CA ARG A 48 -7.77 19.59 -10.14
C ARG A 48 -7.73 20.49 -8.90
N LEU A 49 -8.00 19.91 -7.72
CA LEU A 49 -7.90 20.62 -6.44
C LEU A 49 -6.46 20.79 -5.96
N GLN A 50 -5.48 20.33 -6.75
CA GLN A 50 -4.04 20.43 -6.49
C GLN A 50 -3.63 19.79 -5.12
N ILE A 51 -4.32 18.72 -4.70
CA ILE A 51 -4.01 18.02 -3.47
C ILE A 51 -2.66 17.29 -3.67
N GLN A 52 -1.58 17.83 -3.15
CA GLN A 52 -0.20 17.29 -3.21
C GLN A 52 0.37 17.06 -4.63
N THR A 53 -0.16 17.71 -5.65
CA THR A 53 0.25 17.49 -7.05
C THR A 53 1.70 17.87 -7.32
N SER A 54 2.18 18.97 -6.74
CA SER A 54 3.59 19.40 -6.87
C SER A 54 4.56 18.38 -6.25
N GLY A 55 4.22 17.80 -5.10
CA GLY A 55 4.99 16.74 -4.47
C GLY A 55 5.03 15.48 -5.32
N SER A 56 3.88 15.07 -5.86
CA SER A 56 3.78 13.89 -6.73
C SER A 56 4.60 14.05 -8.01
N ILE A 57 4.50 15.19 -8.69
CA ILE A 57 5.29 15.51 -9.90
C ILE A 57 6.78 15.46 -9.56
N ARG A 58 7.20 16.05 -8.44
CA ARG A 58 8.59 16.02 -7.98
C ARG A 58 9.07 14.59 -7.74
N ASN A 59 8.28 13.76 -7.08
CA ASN A 59 8.62 12.38 -6.81
C ASN A 59 8.82 11.57 -8.10
N VAL A 60 7.93 11.71 -9.08
CA VAL A 60 8.09 11.06 -10.39
C VAL A 60 9.36 11.56 -11.07
N LYS A 61 9.63 12.87 -11.05
CA LYS A 61 10.85 13.45 -11.65
C LYS A 61 12.12 12.93 -10.97
N LEU A 62 12.13 12.82 -9.64
CA LEU A 62 13.25 12.23 -8.90
C LEU A 62 13.47 10.74 -9.22
N ALA A 63 12.38 9.98 -9.34
CA ALA A 63 12.43 8.55 -9.60
C ALA A 63 12.97 8.21 -10.98
N PHE A 64 12.60 8.99 -11.98
CA PHE A 64 12.89 8.67 -13.38
C PHE A 64 13.94 9.61 -14.03
N ALA A 65 14.37 10.65 -13.30
CA ALA A 65 15.32 11.64 -13.78
C ALA A 65 14.96 12.12 -15.20
N ASP A 66 15.92 12.05 -16.14
CA ASP A 66 15.74 12.50 -17.52
C ASP A 66 15.10 11.44 -18.45
N ARG A 67 14.56 10.33 -17.91
CA ARG A 67 13.92 9.27 -18.70
C ARG A 67 12.59 9.70 -19.33
N PHE A 68 11.94 10.72 -18.77
CA PHE A 68 10.66 11.24 -19.21
C PHE A 68 10.69 12.77 -19.33
N SER A 69 9.99 13.31 -20.31
CA SER A 69 9.73 14.74 -20.44
C SER A 69 8.86 15.25 -19.28
N ASP A 70 8.85 16.57 -19.05
CA ASP A 70 8.00 17.17 -18.01
C ASP A 70 6.50 16.90 -18.23
N GLU A 71 6.07 16.72 -19.47
CA GLU A 71 4.68 16.36 -19.80
C GLU A 71 4.36 14.91 -19.42
N GLU A 72 5.26 13.99 -19.74
CA GLU A 72 5.14 12.58 -19.36
C GLU A 72 5.17 12.41 -17.84
N VAL A 73 6.05 13.12 -17.14
CA VAL A 73 6.10 13.16 -15.66
C VAL A 73 4.75 13.61 -15.09
N LYS A 74 4.17 14.68 -15.60
CA LYS A 74 2.83 15.14 -15.18
C LYS A 74 1.74 14.13 -15.48
N LYS A 75 1.81 13.47 -16.64
CA LYS A 75 0.88 12.41 -17.05
C LYS A 75 0.95 11.23 -16.08
N ILE A 76 2.15 10.71 -15.79
CA ILE A 76 2.38 9.61 -14.83
C ILE A 76 1.84 9.98 -13.44
N ALA A 77 2.18 11.18 -12.95
CA ALA A 77 1.67 11.66 -11.67
C ALA A 77 0.14 11.70 -11.65
N LYS A 78 -0.51 12.22 -12.69
CA LYS A 78 -1.98 12.26 -12.80
C LYS A 78 -2.61 10.87 -12.90
N GLU A 79 -2.00 9.94 -13.62
CA GLU A 79 -2.44 8.56 -13.72
C GLU A 79 -2.45 7.89 -12.35
N SER A 80 -1.47 8.18 -11.47
CA SER A 80 -1.45 7.64 -10.11
C SER A 80 -2.64 8.14 -9.28
N TYR A 81 -3.10 9.38 -9.46
CA TYR A 81 -4.33 9.87 -8.80
C TYR A 81 -5.57 9.12 -9.28
N GLN A 82 -5.67 8.89 -10.60
CA GLN A 82 -6.79 8.14 -11.18
C GLN A 82 -6.79 6.70 -10.70
N HIS A 83 -5.60 6.08 -10.64
CA HIS A 83 -5.42 4.74 -10.12
C HIS A 83 -5.82 4.67 -8.65
N PHE A 84 -5.26 5.53 -7.79
CA PHE A 84 -5.56 5.58 -6.37
C PHE A 84 -7.04 5.86 -6.09
N GLY A 85 -7.67 6.77 -6.85
CA GLY A 85 -9.11 6.99 -6.79
C GLY A 85 -9.92 5.71 -7.08
N THR A 86 -9.44 4.88 -8.01
CA THR A 86 -10.06 3.59 -8.33
C THR A 86 -9.89 2.61 -7.17
N GLU A 87 -8.72 2.58 -6.54
CA GLU A 87 -8.46 1.69 -5.41
C GLU A 87 -9.29 2.07 -4.17
N ILE A 88 -9.50 3.37 -3.91
CA ILE A 88 -10.46 3.80 -2.89
C ILE A 88 -11.86 3.24 -3.17
N MET A 89 -12.35 3.35 -4.41
CA MET A 89 -13.66 2.79 -4.77
C MET A 89 -13.68 1.26 -4.64
N ARG A 90 -12.59 0.57 -4.97
CA ARG A 90 -12.44 -0.87 -4.86
C ARG A 90 -12.56 -1.34 -3.41
N ILE A 91 -11.95 -0.65 -2.45
CA ILE A 91 -12.06 -0.96 -1.02
C ILE A 91 -13.54 -1.00 -0.60
N PHE A 92 -14.35 -0.02 -1.02
CA PHE A 92 -15.77 0.04 -0.65
C PHE A 92 -16.62 -1.12 -1.19
N ILE A 93 -16.16 -1.83 -2.20
CA ILE A 93 -16.88 -2.97 -2.82
C ILE A 93 -16.11 -4.29 -2.70
N MET A 94 -15.08 -4.36 -1.87
CA MET A 94 -14.20 -5.52 -1.76
C MET A 94 -14.96 -6.81 -1.45
N ASP A 95 -15.94 -6.77 -0.54
CA ASP A 95 -16.79 -7.92 -0.19
C ASP A 95 -17.76 -8.32 -1.30
N ARG A 96 -18.04 -7.43 -2.25
CA ARG A 96 -18.82 -7.74 -3.46
C ARG A 96 -17.92 -8.39 -4.51
N LEU A 97 -16.68 -7.87 -4.66
CA LEU A 97 -15.68 -8.45 -5.55
C LEU A 97 -15.27 -9.85 -5.10
N ALA A 98 -15.13 -10.06 -3.79
CA ALA A 98 -14.77 -11.36 -3.23
C ALA A 98 -15.83 -12.46 -3.47
N LYS A 99 -17.02 -12.12 -3.94
CA LYS A 99 -18.07 -13.07 -4.33
C LYS A 99 -18.00 -13.49 -5.80
N LEU A 100 -17.19 -12.81 -6.59
CA LEU A 100 -16.97 -13.17 -8.00
C LEU A 100 -15.94 -14.28 -8.07
N PRO A 101 -16.02 -15.18 -9.09
CA PRO A 101 -14.96 -16.14 -9.36
C PRO A 101 -13.63 -15.40 -9.52
N ILE A 102 -12.60 -15.79 -8.78
CA ILE A 102 -11.30 -15.09 -8.76
C ILE A 102 -10.68 -15.12 -10.15
N GLU A 103 -10.77 -16.24 -10.84
CA GLU A 103 -10.25 -16.48 -12.18
C GLU A 103 -10.81 -15.52 -13.25
N ASP A 104 -11.97 -14.93 -13.03
CA ASP A 104 -12.57 -14.00 -14.00
C ASP A 104 -11.85 -12.65 -14.07
N TRP A 105 -11.14 -12.25 -13.01
CA TRP A 105 -10.57 -10.90 -12.90
C TRP A 105 -9.19 -10.81 -12.23
N ILE A 106 -8.67 -11.93 -11.70
CA ILE A 106 -7.32 -12.02 -11.12
C ILE A 106 -6.52 -13.08 -11.85
N ASP A 107 -5.29 -12.74 -12.20
CA ASP A 107 -4.24 -13.66 -12.62
C ASP A 107 -3.21 -13.76 -11.51
N THR A 108 -2.80 -14.97 -11.12
CA THR A 108 -1.82 -15.18 -10.06
C THR A 108 -0.54 -15.79 -10.61
N GLU A 109 0.61 -15.29 -10.14
CA GLU A 109 1.95 -15.80 -10.43
C GLU A 109 2.66 -16.09 -9.10
N GLY A 110 3.26 -17.28 -8.95
CA GLY A 110 3.97 -17.66 -7.72
C GLY A 110 3.05 -17.98 -6.53
N LEU A 111 1.78 -18.31 -6.77
CA LEU A 111 0.81 -18.64 -5.72
C LEU A 111 1.22 -19.88 -4.91
N ASP A 112 1.93 -20.81 -5.54
CA ASP A 112 2.52 -21.99 -4.91
C ASP A 112 3.52 -21.64 -3.80
N ILE A 113 4.23 -20.52 -3.91
CA ILE A 113 5.14 -20.01 -2.86
C ILE A 113 4.38 -19.74 -1.56
N VAL A 114 3.17 -19.21 -1.66
CA VAL A 114 2.32 -18.95 -0.50
C VAL A 114 1.76 -20.24 0.08
N LYS A 115 1.30 -21.17 -0.79
CA LYS A 115 0.69 -22.45 -0.38
C LYS A 115 1.70 -23.45 0.18
N ASN A 116 2.90 -23.49 -0.40
CA ASN A 116 3.94 -24.47 -0.07
C ASN A 116 5.05 -23.91 0.82
N ARG A 117 4.81 -22.79 1.51
CA ARG A 117 5.77 -22.22 2.46
C ARG A 117 6.13 -23.23 3.57
N GLY A 118 7.38 -23.26 3.97
CA GLY A 118 7.90 -24.29 4.90
C GLY A 118 7.37 -24.20 6.33
N LYS A 119 6.63 -23.17 6.71
CA LYS A 119 6.05 -22.93 8.03
C LYS A 119 4.62 -22.44 7.92
N ALA A 120 3.82 -22.62 8.99
CA ALA A 120 2.44 -22.14 9.03
C ALA A 120 2.33 -20.62 8.83
N GLY A 121 3.29 -19.86 9.38
CA GLY A 121 3.35 -18.42 9.28
C GLY A 121 4.24 -17.90 8.14
N GLY A 122 4.21 -16.59 7.92
CA GLY A 122 5.03 -15.89 6.94
C GLY A 122 4.69 -14.42 6.85
N ILE A 123 5.52 -13.65 6.16
CA ILE A 123 5.28 -12.23 5.95
C ILE A 123 5.15 -11.97 4.45
N LEU A 124 4.02 -11.38 4.06
CA LEU A 124 3.86 -10.75 2.76
C LEU A 124 4.24 -9.28 2.86
N VAL A 125 5.22 -8.84 2.09
CA VAL A 125 5.62 -7.44 2.02
C VAL A 125 5.34 -6.88 0.64
N GLY A 126 4.66 -5.75 0.59
CA GLY A 126 4.38 -5.00 -0.63
C GLY A 126 4.58 -3.50 -0.42
N GLY A 127 4.37 -2.72 -1.49
CA GLY A 127 4.34 -1.27 -1.45
C GLY A 127 2.94 -0.72 -1.73
N HIS A 128 2.77 0.59 -1.60
CA HIS A 128 1.56 1.28 -2.04
C HIS A 128 1.55 1.37 -3.58
N PHE A 129 1.52 0.19 -4.20
CA PHE A 129 1.58 -0.03 -5.63
C PHE A 129 0.43 -0.91 -6.09
N GLY A 130 -0.19 -0.53 -7.23
CA GLY A 130 -1.28 -1.29 -7.82
C GLY A 130 -2.48 -1.42 -6.88
N CYS A 131 -3.13 -2.56 -6.94
CA CYS A 131 -4.34 -2.89 -6.19
C CYS A 131 -4.01 -3.62 -4.87
N TRP A 132 -3.15 -3.05 -4.03
CA TRP A 132 -2.57 -3.73 -2.84
C TRP A 132 -3.59 -4.31 -1.86
N GLU A 133 -4.79 -3.72 -1.73
CA GLU A 133 -5.86 -4.23 -0.86
C GLU A 133 -6.44 -5.58 -1.34
N ILE A 134 -6.13 -6.00 -2.57
CA ILE A 134 -6.55 -7.31 -3.10
C ILE A 134 -5.99 -8.46 -2.25
N ALA A 135 -4.80 -8.32 -1.68
CA ALA A 135 -4.25 -9.31 -0.77
C ALA A 135 -5.17 -9.59 0.42
N CYS A 136 -5.97 -8.58 0.85
CA CYS A 136 -6.88 -8.71 1.99
C CYS A 136 -7.98 -9.75 1.80
N PHE A 137 -8.37 -10.07 0.57
CA PHE A 137 -9.35 -11.13 0.35
C PHE A 137 -8.74 -12.35 -0.37
N LEU A 138 -7.74 -12.15 -1.21
CA LEU A 138 -7.13 -13.25 -1.96
C LEU A 138 -6.51 -14.29 -1.02
N ILE A 139 -5.73 -13.86 -0.01
CA ILE A 139 -5.09 -14.80 0.91
C ILE A 139 -6.10 -15.58 1.74
N PRO A 140 -7.10 -14.95 2.40
CA PRO A 140 -8.16 -15.70 3.09
C PRO A 140 -8.96 -16.63 2.17
N SER A 141 -9.20 -16.23 0.91
CA SER A 141 -9.93 -17.08 -0.06
C SER A 141 -9.21 -18.36 -0.43
N LEU A 142 -7.89 -18.43 -0.19
CA LEU A 142 -7.09 -19.65 -0.33
C LEU A 142 -7.19 -20.60 0.86
N GLY A 143 -7.97 -20.23 1.89
CA GLY A 143 -8.04 -20.96 3.16
C GLY A 143 -6.88 -20.66 4.11
N GLU A 144 -6.04 -19.65 3.81
CA GLU A 144 -4.89 -19.28 4.61
C GLU A 144 -5.29 -18.26 5.68
N PRO A 145 -5.02 -18.51 6.98
CA PRO A 145 -5.20 -17.52 8.01
C PRO A 145 -4.30 -16.30 7.74
N ALA A 146 -4.90 -15.11 7.71
CA ALA A 146 -4.19 -13.91 7.34
C ALA A 146 -4.54 -12.71 8.22
N THR A 147 -3.51 -11.92 8.52
CA THR A 147 -3.60 -10.67 9.28
C THR A 147 -2.93 -9.54 8.52
N LEU A 148 -3.63 -8.41 8.34
CA LEU A 148 -3.05 -7.19 7.81
C LEU A 148 -2.48 -6.34 8.95
N PHE A 149 -1.19 -6.02 8.87
CA PHE A 149 -0.57 -5.06 9.78
C PHE A 149 -0.82 -3.63 9.26
N THR A 150 -1.51 -2.82 10.07
CA THR A 150 -1.91 -1.46 9.69
C THR A 150 -1.28 -0.39 10.57
N GLY A 151 -1.10 0.81 10.01
CA GLY A 151 -0.85 2.01 10.80
C GLY A 151 -2.09 2.43 11.61
N LYS A 152 -1.88 3.27 12.61
CA LYS A 152 -2.99 3.83 13.41
C LYS A 152 -3.74 4.89 12.60
N HIS A 153 -5.03 4.69 12.39
CA HIS A 153 -5.88 5.70 11.75
C HIS A 153 -6.14 6.90 12.66
N SER A 154 -5.98 8.11 12.13
CA SER A 154 -6.24 9.36 12.87
C SER A 154 -7.73 9.51 13.19
N ASN A 155 -8.61 9.14 12.26
CA ASN A 155 -10.06 9.05 12.46
C ASN A 155 -10.43 7.61 12.82
N LYS A 156 -10.67 7.35 14.10
CA LYS A 156 -10.97 6.00 14.62
C LYS A 156 -12.22 5.38 13.99
N VAL A 157 -13.23 6.19 13.64
CA VAL A 157 -14.47 5.67 13.04
C VAL A 157 -14.23 5.21 11.61
N VAL A 158 -13.47 5.98 10.82
CA VAL A 158 -13.07 5.55 9.46
C VAL A 158 -12.21 4.29 9.56
N GLY A 159 -11.25 4.24 10.50
CA GLY A 159 -10.45 3.04 10.76
C GLY A 159 -11.32 1.82 11.04
N TYR A 160 -12.27 1.94 11.96
CA TYR A 160 -13.21 0.86 12.29
C TYR A 160 -13.98 0.34 11.05
N TRP A 161 -14.44 1.25 10.17
CA TRP A 161 -15.16 0.86 8.96
C TRP A 161 -14.26 0.15 7.95
N LEU A 162 -13.01 0.59 7.80
CA LEU A 162 -12.03 -0.09 6.94
C LEU A 162 -11.73 -1.49 7.46
N ASP A 163 -11.54 -1.63 8.77
CA ASP A 163 -11.29 -2.93 9.41
C ASP A 163 -12.54 -3.86 9.30
N ASP A 164 -13.74 -3.29 9.37
CA ASP A 164 -14.97 -4.05 9.15
C ASP A 164 -15.08 -4.57 7.70
N ILE A 165 -14.71 -3.76 6.71
CA ILE A 165 -14.68 -4.17 5.31
C ILE A 165 -13.69 -5.33 5.12
N ARG A 166 -12.48 -5.22 5.68
CA ARG A 166 -11.44 -6.26 5.61
C ARG A 166 -11.87 -7.55 6.30
N ARG A 167 -12.49 -7.44 7.48
CA ARG A 167 -13.00 -8.59 8.23
C ARG A 167 -14.10 -9.34 7.48
N LYS A 168 -14.96 -8.65 6.73
CA LYS A 168 -16.00 -9.27 5.89
C LYS A 168 -15.44 -10.15 4.77
N VAL A 169 -14.20 -9.97 4.40
CA VAL A 169 -13.51 -10.80 3.40
C VAL A 169 -12.51 -11.78 4.01
N GLY A 170 -12.55 -11.95 5.34
CA GLY A 170 -11.73 -12.95 6.06
C GLY A 170 -10.39 -12.43 6.56
N MET A 171 -10.02 -11.16 6.32
CA MET A 171 -8.77 -10.58 6.77
C MET A 171 -8.88 -10.05 8.20
N LYS A 172 -8.03 -10.53 9.10
CA LYS A 172 -7.83 -9.91 10.41
C LYS A 172 -7.00 -8.63 10.26
N THR A 173 -7.09 -7.73 11.23
CA THR A 173 -6.25 -6.51 11.28
C THR A 173 -5.51 -6.45 12.61
N HIS A 174 -4.24 -6.10 12.57
CA HIS A 174 -3.39 -5.82 13.73
C HIS A 174 -2.81 -4.41 13.55
N SER A 175 -3.11 -3.54 14.51
CA SER A 175 -2.65 -2.15 14.46
C SER A 175 -1.24 -2.02 15.03
N SER A 176 -0.46 -1.07 14.52
CA SER A 176 0.83 -0.69 15.11
C SER A 176 0.73 -0.16 16.56
N ALA A 177 -0.50 0.06 17.05
CA ALA A 177 -0.78 0.44 18.43
C ALA A 177 -1.04 -0.77 19.35
N ASP A 178 -1.22 -1.97 18.77
CA ASP A 178 -1.50 -3.20 19.49
C ASP A 178 -0.21 -3.84 20.05
N ASP A 179 -0.37 -4.92 20.78
CA ASP A 179 0.75 -5.61 21.43
C ASP A 179 1.71 -6.23 20.40
N ARG A 180 2.99 -5.92 20.53
CA ARG A 180 4.05 -6.49 19.69
C ARG A 180 4.24 -7.99 19.91
N VAL A 181 3.95 -8.49 21.12
CA VAL A 181 4.04 -9.92 21.44
C VAL A 181 3.00 -10.69 20.65
N GLU A 182 1.79 -10.15 20.52
CA GLU A 182 0.73 -10.71 19.69
C GLU A 182 1.17 -10.78 18.22
N LEU A 183 1.73 -9.70 17.66
CA LEU A 183 2.27 -9.71 16.30
C LEU A 183 3.34 -10.78 16.10
N TYR A 184 4.24 -10.95 17.07
CA TYR A 184 5.29 -11.96 17.01
C TYR A 184 4.75 -13.40 16.97
N ASN A 185 3.66 -13.67 17.68
CA ASN A 185 2.99 -14.96 17.66
C ASN A 185 2.19 -15.16 16.37
N THR A 186 1.52 -14.12 15.90
CA THR A 186 0.75 -14.12 14.64
C THR A 186 1.63 -14.49 13.46
N VAL A 187 2.80 -13.88 13.32
CA VAL A 187 3.74 -14.13 12.21
C VAL A 187 4.22 -15.59 12.13
N GLN A 188 4.23 -16.32 13.24
CA GLN A 188 4.63 -17.73 13.25
C GLN A 188 3.51 -18.70 12.83
N ASN A 189 2.24 -18.27 12.94
CA ASN A 189 1.08 -19.13 12.76
C ASN A 189 0.18 -18.71 11.60
N GLU A 190 0.30 -17.48 11.13
CA GLU A 190 -0.52 -16.89 10.07
C GLU A 190 0.34 -16.12 9.06
N ILE A 191 -0.23 -15.81 7.92
CA ILE A 191 0.37 -14.88 6.97
C ILE A 191 0.09 -13.46 7.45
N VAL A 192 1.15 -12.66 7.67
CA VAL A 192 1.01 -11.25 8.00
C VAL A 192 1.38 -10.40 6.80
N ALA A 193 0.39 -9.68 6.25
CA ALA A 193 0.60 -8.75 5.15
C ALA A 193 1.00 -7.35 5.67
N MET A 194 2.02 -6.75 5.09
CA MET A 194 2.55 -5.44 5.45
C MET A 194 2.88 -4.61 4.21
N LEU A 195 2.65 -3.29 4.25
CA LEU A 195 3.23 -2.37 3.29
C LEU A 195 4.48 -1.73 3.91
N GLY A 196 5.63 -1.96 3.28
CA GLY A 196 6.95 -1.62 3.83
C GLY A 196 7.57 -0.34 3.27
N ASP A 197 6.89 0.39 2.39
CA ASP A 197 7.47 1.48 1.61
C ASP A 197 7.31 2.88 2.22
N PHE A 198 6.69 3.01 3.39
CA PHE A 198 6.64 4.29 4.09
C PHE A 198 7.80 4.45 5.08
N ARG A 199 8.25 5.69 5.25
CA ARG A 199 9.27 6.04 6.23
C ARG A 199 8.66 5.96 7.63
N PRO A 200 9.23 5.15 8.54
CA PRO A 200 8.76 5.10 9.93
C PRO A 200 9.30 6.29 10.72
N ALA A 201 8.59 6.69 11.77
CA ALA A 201 9.03 7.76 12.67
C ALA A 201 10.29 7.37 13.48
N LYS A 202 10.54 6.07 13.69
CA LYS A 202 11.67 5.52 14.44
C LYS A 202 12.17 4.24 13.78
N ALA A 203 13.44 3.90 14.04
CA ALA A 203 14.06 2.67 13.58
C ALA A 203 14.03 2.48 12.04
N ALA A 204 14.26 3.55 11.30
CA ALA A 204 14.45 3.50 9.85
C ALA A 204 15.82 2.88 9.50
N ILE A 205 15.87 2.24 8.34
CA ILE A 205 17.11 1.83 7.67
C ILE A 205 17.17 2.46 6.30
N GLU A 206 18.40 2.67 5.80
CA GLU A 206 18.63 3.22 4.46
C GLU A 206 18.69 2.09 3.43
N VAL A 207 18.00 2.29 2.32
CA VAL A 207 18.04 1.43 1.12
C VAL A 207 18.09 2.31 -0.15
N GLN A 208 18.36 1.69 -1.29
CA GLN A 208 18.27 2.34 -2.60
C GLN A 208 16.90 2.09 -3.21
N PHE A 209 16.26 3.13 -3.73
CA PHE A 209 15.00 3.03 -4.47
C PHE A 209 14.95 4.08 -5.58
N MET A 210 14.76 3.64 -6.82
CA MET A 210 14.71 4.52 -8.00
C MET A 210 15.95 5.43 -8.10
N GLY A 211 17.16 4.87 -7.85
CA GLY A 211 18.40 5.60 -7.89
C GLY A 211 18.66 6.57 -6.73
N GLN A 212 17.76 6.64 -5.76
CA GLN A 212 17.85 7.53 -4.61
C GLN A 212 17.98 6.76 -3.30
N LYS A 213 18.79 7.26 -2.37
CA LYS A 213 18.81 6.80 -0.99
C LYS A 213 17.48 7.14 -0.31
N THR A 214 16.90 6.19 0.38
CA THR A 214 15.63 6.37 1.08
C THR A 214 15.61 5.64 2.42
N GLU A 215 15.04 6.29 3.42
CA GLU A 215 14.76 5.65 4.70
C GLU A 215 13.45 4.87 4.64
N THR A 216 13.45 3.67 5.23
CA THR A 216 12.30 2.78 5.24
C THR A 216 12.19 1.96 6.52
N ALA A 217 11.02 1.33 6.73
CA ALA A 217 10.76 0.46 7.86
C ALA A 217 11.56 -0.85 7.73
N GLN A 218 12.36 -1.18 8.76
CA GLN A 218 13.04 -2.47 8.84
C GLN A 218 12.14 -3.62 9.31
N GLY A 219 10.91 -3.29 9.80
CA GLY A 219 10.03 -4.22 10.50
C GLY A 219 9.78 -5.54 9.77
N PRO A 220 9.35 -5.55 8.51
CA PRO A 220 9.06 -6.79 7.79
C PRO A 220 10.27 -7.74 7.73
N ALA A 221 11.43 -7.24 7.29
CA ALA A 221 12.65 -8.04 7.16
C ALA A 221 13.20 -8.50 8.54
N LEU A 222 13.25 -7.58 9.51
CA LEU A 222 13.72 -7.91 10.85
C LEU A 222 12.84 -8.98 11.52
N LEU A 223 11.52 -8.85 11.38
CA LEU A 223 10.57 -9.80 11.97
C LEU A 223 10.67 -11.17 11.28
N ALA A 224 10.83 -11.23 9.96
CA ALA A 224 11.06 -12.46 9.23
C ALA A 224 12.33 -13.18 9.74
N LEU A 225 13.44 -12.45 9.91
CA LEU A 225 14.69 -13.00 10.44
C LEU A 225 14.61 -13.45 11.91
N LEU A 226 13.87 -12.70 12.74
CA LEU A 226 13.70 -13.05 14.17
C LEU A 226 12.83 -14.29 14.37
N LYS A 227 11.85 -14.50 13.51
CA LYS A 227 10.89 -15.60 13.61
C LYS A 227 11.23 -16.76 12.69
N ASP A 228 12.28 -16.60 11.89
CA ASP A 228 12.73 -17.58 10.91
C ASP A 228 11.59 -18.04 9.99
N VAL A 229 10.84 -17.06 9.47
CA VAL A 229 9.76 -17.25 8.49
C VAL A 229 10.11 -16.62 7.16
N ASP A 230 9.43 -17.06 6.10
CA ASP A 230 9.65 -16.51 4.77
C ASP A 230 9.18 -15.05 4.68
N LEU A 231 9.99 -14.20 4.04
CA LEU A 231 9.58 -12.90 3.55
C LEU A 231 9.26 -13.02 2.05
N ILE A 232 8.00 -12.80 1.72
CA ILE A 232 7.48 -12.96 0.36
C ILE A 232 7.04 -11.59 -0.14
N TYR A 233 7.61 -11.16 -1.25
CA TYR A 233 7.13 -9.97 -1.94
C TYR A 233 5.80 -10.25 -2.61
N PHE A 234 4.87 -9.31 -2.53
CA PHE A 234 3.65 -9.34 -3.33
C PHE A 234 3.41 -8.01 -4.03
N SER A 235 2.87 -8.09 -5.23
CA SER A 235 2.35 -6.95 -5.96
C SER A 235 1.05 -7.31 -6.68
N CYS A 236 0.21 -6.29 -6.91
CA CYS A 236 -1.11 -6.45 -7.50
C CYS A 236 -1.29 -5.42 -8.61
N ALA A 237 -0.60 -5.58 -9.74
CA ALA A 237 -0.67 -4.64 -10.85
C ALA A 237 -1.99 -4.79 -11.62
N ARG A 238 -2.63 -3.67 -11.98
CA ARG A 238 -3.72 -3.68 -12.94
C ARG A 238 -3.15 -3.69 -14.37
N VAL A 239 -3.47 -4.73 -15.10
CA VAL A 239 -3.07 -4.90 -16.51
C VAL A 239 -4.33 -5.08 -17.33
N ASN A 240 -4.65 -4.10 -18.18
CA ASN A 240 -5.94 -4.01 -18.87
C ASN A 240 -7.11 -4.06 -17.85
N ASP A 241 -8.04 -4.99 -18.03
CA ASP A 241 -9.20 -5.15 -17.14
C ASP A 241 -9.00 -6.19 -16.03
N ARG A 242 -7.79 -6.77 -15.91
CA ARG A 242 -7.46 -7.80 -14.92
C ARG A 242 -6.45 -7.29 -13.90
N ILE A 243 -6.39 -7.94 -12.76
CA ILE A 243 -5.36 -7.69 -11.74
C ILE A 243 -4.38 -8.85 -11.77
N LYS A 244 -3.12 -8.55 -12.04
CA LYS A 244 -2.04 -9.51 -11.99
C LYS A 244 -1.41 -9.48 -10.59
N VAL A 245 -1.62 -10.53 -9.81
CA VAL A 245 -1.03 -10.71 -8.48
C VAL A 245 0.21 -11.58 -8.61
N ARG A 246 1.35 -11.06 -8.16
CA ARG A 246 2.62 -11.76 -8.18
C ARG A 246 3.13 -11.96 -6.76
N PHE A 247 3.58 -13.19 -6.47
CA PHE A 247 4.28 -13.55 -5.25
C PHE A 247 5.70 -13.99 -5.59
N LYS A 248 6.67 -13.55 -4.80
CA LYS A 248 8.06 -13.94 -4.96
C LYS A 248 8.73 -14.04 -3.60
N LYS A 249 9.27 -15.21 -3.27
CA LYS A 249 10.10 -15.38 -2.08
C LYS A 249 11.36 -14.53 -2.24
N LEU A 250 11.67 -13.74 -1.22
CA LEU A 250 12.84 -12.87 -1.25
C LEU A 250 14.08 -13.63 -0.78
N GLU A 251 15.12 -13.53 -1.58
CA GLU A 251 16.43 -14.12 -1.31
C GLU A 251 17.48 -13.04 -1.13
N TYR A 252 18.52 -13.31 -0.35
CA TYR A 252 19.64 -12.41 -0.11
C TYR A 252 20.89 -13.21 0.28
N GLU A 253 22.07 -12.62 0.10
CA GLU A 253 23.31 -13.22 0.56
C GLU A 253 23.44 -13.09 2.08
N LYS A 254 23.31 -14.23 2.78
CA LYS A 254 23.31 -14.26 4.22
C LYS A 254 24.70 -13.96 4.80
N THR A 255 24.77 -13.06 5.77
CA THR A 255 25.97 -12.71 6.52
C THR A 255 25.84 -13.15 7.98
N SER A 256 26.92 -13.02 8.77
CA SER A 256 26.88 -13.23 10.23
C SER A 256 26.15 -12.12 10.99
N SER A 257 25.94 -10.96 10.38
CA SER A 257 25.31 -9.79 11.01
C SER A 257 23.83 -9.74 10.74
N ARG A 258 22.99 -9.86 11.77
CA ARG A 258 21.53 -9.68 11.66
C ARG A 258 21.16 -8.30 11.10
N LYS A 259 21.87 -7.25 11.53
CA LYS A 259 21.64 -5.88 11.03
C LYS A 259 21.86 -5.81 9.52
N GLN A 260 22.97 -6.37 9.04
CA GLN A 260 23.28 -6.41 7.61
C GLN A 260 22.25 -7.24 6.84
N ASN A 261 21.89 -8.40 7.36
CA ASN A 261 20.86 -9.27 6.76
C ASN A 261 19.50 -8.55 6.66
N THR A 262 19.12 -7.75 7.66
CA THR A 262 17.89 -6.95 7.62
C THR A 262 17.95 -5.92 6.47
N ILE A 263 19.09 -5.25 6.30
CA ILE A 263 19.27 -4.27 5.21
C ILE A 263 19.19 -4.97 3.85
N LEU A 264 19.94 -6.07 3.66
CA LEU A 264 19.99 -6.82 2.41
C LEU A 264 18.60 -7.37 2.01
N LEU A 265 17.89 -7.94 2.96
CA LEU A 265 16.55 -8.47 2.73
C LEU A 265 15.53 -7.36 2.43
N THR A 266 15.67 -6.20 3.09
CA THR A 266 14.84 -5.02 2.77
C THR A 266 15.18 -4.47 1.38
N GLN A 267 16.46 -4.45 1.00
CA GLN A 267 16.86 -4.06 -0.35
C GLN A 267 16.31 -5.00 -1.42
N ALA A 268 16.31 -6.32 -1.17
CA ALA A 268 15.71 -7.29 -2.08
C ALA A 268 14.21 -6.99 -2.33
N TYR A 269 13.47 -6.65 -1.28
CA TYR A 269 12.09 -6.17 -1.40
C TYR A 269 11.98 -4.92 -2.28
N TYR A 270 12.85 -3.92 -2.07
CA TYR A 270 12.83 -2.68 -2.84
C TYR A 270 13.20 -2.88 -4.30
N ASN A 271 14.06 -3.83 -4.61
CA ASN A 271 14.41 -4.18 -6.00
C ASN A 271 13.17 -4.72 -6.75
N GLU A 272 12.37 -5.56 -6.10
CA GLU A 272 11.11 -6.05 -6.68
C GLU A 272 10.07 -4.93 -6.86
N LEU A 273 9.91 -4.09 -5.84
CA LEU A 273 9.01 -2.93 -5.90
C LEU A 273 9.43 -1.97 -7.02
N GLN A 274 10.73 -1.70 -7.15
CA GLN A 274 11.25 -0.84 -8.20
C GLN A 274 10.94 -1.40 -9.59
N ALA A 275 11.15 -2.69 -9.82
CA ALA A 275 10.86 -3.33 -11.10
C ALA A 275 9.37 -3.18 -11.50
N ASP A 276 8.46 -3.32 -10.52
CA ASP A 276 7.02 -3.12 -10.77
C ASP A 276 6.67 -1.64 -11.02
N VAL A 277 7.28 -0.70 -10.27
CA VAL A 277 7.08 0.74 -10.46
C VAL A 277 7.63 1.21 -11.80
N GLU A 278 8.78 0.71 -12.24
CA GLU A 278 9.35 1.02 -13.55
C GLU A 278 8.46 0.53 -14.69
N LYS A 279 7.83 -0.63 -14.51
CA LYS A 279 6.92 -1.22 -15.50
C LYS A 279 5.55 -0.53 -15.57
N TYR A 280 5.04 -0.08 -14.43
CA TYR A 280 3.70 0.53 -14.31
C TYR A 280 3.75 1.82 -13.45
N PRO A 281 4.46 2.87 -13.89
CA PRO A 281 4.74 4.05 -13.06
C PRO A 281 3.48 4.80 -12.60
N GLY A 282 2.40 4.79 -13.37
CA GLY A 282 1.12 5.39 -12.99
C GLY A 282 0.35 4.63 -11.90
N GLN A 283 0.86 3.50 -11.40
CA GLN A 283 0.21 2.71 -10.36
C GLN A 283 0.91 2.79 -8.99
N TYR A 284 1.96 3.58 -8.85
CA TYR A 284 2.62 3.82 -7.56
C TYR A 284 2.03 5.05 -6.86
N PHE A 285 1.99 5.03 -5.53
CA PHE A 285 1.45 6.11 -4.71
C PHE A 285 2.44 7.27 -4.57
N TRP A 286 2.57 8.09 -5.62
CA TRP A 286 3.51 9.23 -5.67
C TRP A 286 3.17 10.38 -4.72
N MET A 287 2.01 10.37 -4.07
CA MET A 287 1.57 11.42 -3.15
C MET A 287 2.27 11.40 -1.79
N HIS A 288 3.06 10.38 -1.50
CA HIS A 288 3.84 10.27 -0.26
C HIS A 288 5.23 10.89 -0.44
N ALA A 289 5.75 11.56 0.61
CA ALA A 289 7.11 12.12 0.63
C ALA A 289 8.18 11.00 0.74
N ARG A 290 8.35 10.19 -0.31
CA ARG A 290 9.12 8.95 -0.31
C ARG A 290 10.57 9.14 0.11
N TRP A 291 11.19 10.24 -0.30
CA TRP A 291 12.59 10.56 -0.02
C TRP A 291 12.76 11.63 1.07
N GLN A 292 11.78 11.81 1.94
CA GLN A 292 11.92 12.69 3.09
C GLN A 292 13.09 12.19 3.96
N GLY A 293 13.98 13.13 4.34
CA GLY A 293 15.22 12.81 5.05
C GLY A 293 16.44 12.59 4.14
N ASN A 294 16.26 12.47 2.82
CA ASN A 294 17.39 12.52 1.88
C ASN A 294 17.88 13.97 1.79
N PRO A 295 19.19 14.26 2.10
CA PRO A 295 19.72 15.63 2.13
C PRO A 295 19.68 16.31 0.75
N ASN A 296 19.62 15.53 -0.33
CA ASN A 296 19.55 16.05 -1.70
C ASN A 296 18.12 16.33 -2.17
N VAL A 297 17.10 16.08 -1.31
CA VAL A 297 15.68 16.21 -1.67
C VAL A 297 15.00 17.14 -0.68
N SER A 298 14.58 18.31 -1.14
CA SER A 298 13.81 19.25 -0.33
C SER A 298 12.31 19.02 -0.53
N TYR A 299 11.59 18.78 0.56
CA TYR A 299 10.14 18.80 0.61
C TYR A 299 9.66 20.02 1.39
N ASP A 300 8.67 20.71 0.87
CA ASP A 300 7.94 21.70 1.66
C ASP A 300 6.96 20.95 2.57
N ASP A 301 7.21 20.99 3.89
CA ASP A 301 6.45 20.24 4.91
C ASP A 301 4.94 20.53 4.92
N LYS A 302 4.51 21.63 4.30
CA LYS A 302 3.10 21.98 4.15
C LYS A 302 2.38 21.22 3.02
N GLN A 303 3.10 20.46 2.21
CA GLN A 303 2.58 19.81 0.99
C GLN A 303 2.20 18.35 1.16
N PHE A 304 2.45 17.71 2.32
CA PHE A 304 2.14 16.29 2.52
C PHE A 304 1.17 16.09 3.69
N LEU A 305 0.08 15.36 3.43
CA LEU A 305 -0.99 15.08 4.41
C LEU A 305 -0.80 13.72 5.12
N PHE A 306 0.19 12.92 4.72
CA PHE A 306 0.43 11.56 5.22
C PHE A 306 1.85 11.38 5.69
#